data_ad78758a293b8a601c26922387ebd435
#
_entry.id   ad78758a293b8a601c26922387ebd435
#
_cell.length_a   1.000
_cell.length_b   1.000
_cell.length_c   1.000
_cell.angle_alpha   90.00
_cell.angle_beta   90.00
_cell.angle_gamma   90.00
#
_symmetry.space_group_name_H-M   'P 1'
#
loop_
_entity.id
_entity.type
_entity.pdbx_description
1 polymer ?
#
loop_
_entity_poly.entity_id
_entity_poly.type
_entity_poly.pdbx_seq_one_letter_code
_entity_poly.pdbx_strand_id
1 'polypeptide(L)'
;EKALGQTVTVVNKAGAGGQIGFTEFARARPDGYTLGFLNLPGINTIVLDPERKAAFTMDSFIPIVNQVLDPGLIWVKGDSPYKTLGDLLEAAKKQPGKISACTTGILSDDHLAILMMQEAAKVEFRIVHFDGGAQQLAGVMGGHVDVAFDNVGSVSKRIQSGELRGLAVTDNERSKFVPNVPTTKELGFTTVISSST
;
A
#
# COMPACT_ATOMS: atom_id res chain seq x y z
N GLU A 1 -16.12 20.19 -6.09
CA GLU A 1 -16.87 21.04 -7.05
C GLU A 1 -17.92 21.90 -6.34
N LYS A 2 -18.82 21.27 -5.58
CA LYS A 2 -19.95 21.98 -4.94
C LYS A 2 -19.50 23.11 -4.00
N ALA A 3 -18.41 22.91 -3.24
CA ALA A 3 -17.88 23.93 -2.33
C ALA A 3 -17.08 25.02 -3.05
N LEU A 4 -16.51 24.72 -4.21
CA LEU A 4 -15.67 25.65 -4.97
C LEU A 4 -16.45 26.40 -6.04
N GLY A 5 -17.68 26.00 -6.36
CA GLY A 5 -18.49 26.57 -7.45
C GLY A 5 -17.88 26.41 -8.84
N GLN A 6 -16.88 25.52 -8.99
CA GLN A 6 -16.12 25.29 -10.20
C GLN A 6 -15.94 23.78 -10.44
N THR A 7 -15.81 23.39 -11.70
CA THR A 7 -15.50 22.02 -12.08
C THR A 7 -14.08 21.64 -11.65
N VAL A 8 -13.95 20.45 -11.08
CA VAL A 8 -12.65 19.86 -10.71
C VAL A 8 -12.43 18.58 -11.53
N THR A 9 -11.41 18.58 -12.36
CA THR A 9 -11.04 17.40 -13.15
C THR A 9 -10.04 16.55 -12.38
N VAL A 10 -10.40 15.30 -12.07
CA VAL A 10 -9.50 14.34 -11.46
C VAL A 10 -8.72 13.62 -12.54
N VAL A 11 -7.38 13.64 -12.44
CA VAL A 11 -6.46 12.98 -13.37
C VAL A 11 -5.63 11.96 -12.61
N ASN A 12 -5.66 10.70 -13.05
CA ASN A 12 -4.84 9.63 -12.47
C ASN A 12 -3.61 9.39 -13.34
N LYS A 13 -2.42 9.44 -12.73
CA LYS A 13 -1.12 9.24 -13.37
C LYS A 13 -0.36 8.12 -12.64
N ALA A 14 -0.68 6.89 -12.99
CA ALA A 14 -0.02 5.72 -12.43
C ALA A 14 1.35 5.47 -13.06
N GLY A 15 2.18 4.69 -12.37
CA GLY A 15 3.46 4.17 -12.85
C GLY A 15 4.66 4.54 -11.99
N ALA A 16 5.67 3.69 -12.01
CA ALA A 16 6.92 3.81 -11.25
C ALA A 16 6.72 4.10 -9.75
N GLY A 17 5.72 3.46 -9.11
CA GLY A 17 5.40 3.70 -7.69
C GLY A 17 4.95 5.14 -7.40
N GLY A 18 4.28 5.81 -8.35
CA GLY A 18 3.81 7.19 -8.23
C GLY A 18 4.77 8.25 -8.79
N GLN A 19 6.03 7.90 -9.07
CA GLN A 19 7.03 8.88 -9.52
C GLN A 19 6.61 9.68 -10.77
N ILE A 20 5.85 9.05 -11.69
CA ILE A 20 5.37 9.72 -12.90
C ILE A 20 4.41 10.86 -12.52
N GLY A 21 3.41 10.57 -11.69
CA GLY A 21 2.42 11.55 -11.23
C GLY A 21 3.08 12.67 -10.41
N PHE A 22 3.97 12.33 -9.47
CA PHE A 22 4.67 13.32 -8.64
C PHE A 22 5.58 14.22 -9.48
N THR A 23 6.26 13.68 -10.50
CA THR A 23 7.09 14.48 -11.41
C THR A 23 6.23 15.47 -12.21
N GLU A 24 5.09 15.03 -12.72
CA GLU A 24 4.18 15.91 -13.46
C GLU A 24 3.60 17.01 -12.56
N PHE A 25 3.20 16.64 -11.34
CA PHE A 25 2.70 17.60 -10.35
C PHE A 25 3.77 18.63 -9.95
N ALA A 26 5.00 18.21 -9.70
CA ALA A 26 6.10 19.12 -9.38
C ALA A 26 6.44 20.12 -10.50
N ARG A 27 6.11 19.79 -11.75
CA ARG A 27 6.29 20.66 -12.91
C ARG A 27 5.08 21.55 -13.21
N ALA A 28 3.96 21.34 -12.53
CA ALA A 28 2.77 22.17 -12.70
C ALA A 28 3.06 23.61 -12.26
N ARG A 29 2.31 24.57 -12.82
CA ARG A 29 2.43 25.96 -12.39
C ARG A 29 1.92 26.12 -10.96
N PRO A 30 2.65 26.82 -10.08
CA PRO A 30 2.25 27.00 -8.68
C PRO A 30 1.24 28.15 -8.55
N ASP A 31 0.17 28.09 -9.31
CA ASP A 31 -0.88 29.12 -9.39
C ASP A 31 -2.14 28.79 -8.55
N GLY A 32 -2.10 27.67 -7.82
CA GLY A 32 -3.19 27.22 -6.95
C GLY A 32 -4.31 26.46 -7.67
N TYR A 33 -4.21 26.26 -8.99
CA TYR A 33 -5.23 25.54 -9.76
C TYR A 33 -4.88 24.05 -9.96
N THR A 34 -3.69 23.63 -9.56
CA THR A 34 -3.29 22.21 -9.57
C THR A 34 -3.05 21.73 -8.15
N LEU A 35 -3.82 20.76 -7.69
CA LEU A 35 -3.67 20.09 -6.41
C LEU A 35 -3.24 18.65 -6.66
N GLY A 36 -2.38 18.11 -5.81
CA GLY A 36 -1.92 16.73 -5.90
C GLY A 36 -2.06 15.99 -4.58
N PHE A 37 -2.36 14.70 -4.65
CA PHE A 37 -2.24 13.79 -3.52
C PHE A 37 -0.85 13.18 -3.54
N LEU A 38 -0.15 13.28 -2.41
CA LEU A 38 1.19 12.73 -2.23
C LEU A 38 1.13 11.63 -1.16
N ASN A 39 1.44 10.42 -1.56
CA ASN A 39 1.45 9.28 -0.64
C ASN A 39 2.77 9.25 0.15
N LEU A 40 2.67 9.27 1.46
CA LEU A 40 3.78 9.05 2.40
C LEU A 40 3.71 7.60 2.93
N PRO A 41 4.83 6.86 3.01
CA PRO A 41 6.22 7.27 2.75
C PRO A 41 6.68 7.19 1.28
N GLY A 42 5.83 6.81 0.34
CA GLY A 42 6.21 6.53 -1.06
C GLY A 42 6.99 7.67 -1.73
N ILE A 43 6.56 8.92 -1.58
CA ILE A 43 7.29 10.06 -2.15
C ILE A 43 8.68 10.23 -1.51
N ASN A 44 8.82 9.98 -0.20
CA ASN A 44 10.11 10.09 0.50
C ASN A 44 11.09 9.04 -0.03
N THR A 45 10.64 7.80 -0.24
CA THR A 45 11.49 6.73 -0.76
C THR A 45 11.98 7.03 -2.18
N ILE A 46 11.15 7.68 -3.01
CA ILE A 46 11.54 8.10 -4.36
C ILE A 46 12.65 9.16 -4.30
N VAL A 47 12.52 10.13 -3.41
CA VAL A 47 13.51 11.22 -3.27
C VAL A 47 14.83 10.71 -2.67
N LEU A 48 14.75 9.76 -1.73
CA LEU A 48 15.93 9.23 -1.03
C LEU A 48 16.69 8.17 -1.84
N ASP A 49 16.07 7.57 -2.85
CA ASP A 49 16.70 6.55 -3.70
C ASP A 49 17.43 7.22 -4.88
N PRO A 50 18.79 7.27 -4.88
CA PRO A 50 19.55 7.92 -5.94
C PRO A 50 19.40 7.24 -7.30
N GLU A 51 19.06 5.95 -7.34
CA GLU A 51 18.88 5.20 -8.60
C GLU A 51 17.61 5.66 -9.34
N ARG A 52 16.62 6.15 -8.61
CA ARG A 52 15.39 6.68 -9.18
C ARG A 52 15.53 8.01 -9.88
N LYS A 53 16.60 8.77 -9.58
CA LYS A 53 16.87 10.07 -10.23
C LYS A 53 15.64 10.97 -10.21
N ALA A 54 15.02 11.13 -9.05
CA ALA A 54 13.81 11.94 -8.89
C ALA A 54 14.03 13.34 -9.47
N ALA A 55 13.10 13.80 -10.30
CA ALA A 55 13.16 15.15 -10.90
C ALA A 55 12.53 16.21 -9.99
N PHE A 56 12.34 15.89 -8.69
CA PHE A 56 11.75 16.74 -7.66
C PHE A 56 12.40 16.43 -6.31
N THR A 57 12.21 17.34 -5.37
CA THR A 57 12.57 17.18 -3.95
C THR A 57 11.32 17.36 -3.08
N MET A 58 11.44 17.17 -1.77
CA MET A 58 10.32 17.47 -0.87
C MET A 58 9.93 18.95 -0.88
N ASP A 59 10.88 19.84 -1.13
CA ASP A 59 10.65 21.29 -1.22
C ASP A 59 9.94 21.71 -2.54
N SER A 60 9.76 20.77 -3.46
CA SER A 60 9.00 21.03 -4.69
C SER A 60 7.49 21.14 -4.45
N PHE A 61 7.02 20.83 -3.24
CA PHE A 61 5.60 20.76 -2.90
C PHE A 61 5.30 21.66 -1.69
N ILE A 62 4.11 22.27 -1.71
CA ILE A 62 3.58 23.03 -0.56
C ILE A 62 2.49 22.16 0.07
N PRO A 63 2.71 21.57 1.26
CA PRO A 63 1.70 20.79 1.94
C PRO A 63 0.55 21.67 2.40
N ILE A 64 -0.68 21.24 2.16
CA ILE A 64 -1.90 21.96 2.55
C ILE A 64 -2.55 21.28 3.75
N VAL A 65 -2.74 19.98 3.69
CA VAL A 65 -3.42 19.21 4.74
C VAL A 65 -3.08 17.72 4.59
N ASN A 66 -3.04 17.02 5.71
CA ASN A 66 -3.10 15.57 5.71
C ASN A 66 -4.59 15.16 5.65
N GLN A 67 -5.03 14.60 4.53
CA GLN A 67 -6.41 14.26 4.30
C GLN A 67 -6.80 12.93 4.93
N VAL A 68 -5.90 11.93 4.89
CA VAL A 68 -6.20 10.58 5.35
C VAL A 68 -4.96 9.90 5.92
N LEU A 69 -5.18 9.11 6.96
CA LEU A 69 -4.29 8.03 7.39
C LEU A 69 -4.98 6.73 6.98
N ASP A 70 -4.37 5.99 6.05
CA ASP A 70 -4.89 4.72 5.56
C ASP A 70 -3.93 3.60 5.96
N PRO A 71 -4.28 2.83 7.01
CA PRO A 71 -3.40 1.77 7.49
C PRO A 71 -3.22 0.69 6.43
N GLY A 72 -2.04 0.09 6.41
CA GLY A 72 -1.76 -1.06 5.56
C GLY A 72 -2.55 -2.28 6.02
N LEU A 73 -2.78 -3.18 5.09
CA LEU A 73 -3.53 -4.41 5.27
C LEU A 73 -2.85 -5.57 4.54
N ILE A 74 -2.62 -6.66 5.24
CA ILE A 74 -2.19 -7.93 4.66
C ILE A 74 -3.45 -8.74 4.38
N TRP A 75 -3.68 -9.12 3.12
CA TRP A 75 -4.88 -9.84 2.75
C TRP A 75 -4.65 -10.90 1.68
N VAL A 76 -5.54 -11.86 1.63
CA VAL A 76 -5.55 -12.98 0.67
C VAL A 76 -6.95 -13.14 0.07
N LYS A 77 -7.08 -13.95 -0.97
CA LYS A 77 -8.37 -14.36 -1.51
C LYS A 77 -9.21 -15.07 -0.43
N GLY A 78 -10.52 -14.90 -0.43
CA GLY A 78 -11.41 -15.44 0.62
C GLY A 78 -11.34 -16.97 0.79
N ASP A 79 -11.09 -17.72 -0.29
CA ASP A 79 -10.91 -19.19 -0.30
C ASP A 79 -9.47 -19.65 -0.08
N SER A 80 -8.52 -18.72 0.16
CA SER A 80 -7.11 -19.04 0.44
C SER A 80 -6.96 -20.05 1.59
N PRO A 81 -5.95 -20.94 1.53
CA PRO A 81 -5.61 -21.83 2.63
C PRO A 81 -5.15 -21.08 3.89
N TYR A 82 -4.63 -19.86 3.76
CA TYR A 82 -4.15 -19.04 4.86
C TYR A 82 -5.35 -18.35 5.55
N LYS A 83 -5.68 -18.80 6.76
CA LYS A 83 -6.82 -18.27 7.54
C LYS A 83 -6.39 -17.13 8.46
N THR A 84 -5.13 -17.15 8.88
CA THR A 84 -4.50 -16.20 9.79
C THR A 84 -3.13 -15.74 9.25
N LEU A 85 -2.59 -14.64 9.78
CA LEU A 85 -1.21 -14.26 9.50
C LEU A 85 -0.22 -15.34 9.92
N GLY A 86 -0.50 -16.04 11.03
CA GLY A 86 0.31 -17.15 11.50
C GLY A 86 0.44 -18.27 10.46
N ASP A 87 -0.67 -18.69 9.84
CA ASP A 87 -0.66 -19.74 8.79
C ASP A 87 0.22 -19.34 7.61
N LEU A 88 0.11 -18.07 7.17
CA LEU A 88 0.91 -17.52 6.08
C LEU A 88 2.41 -17.54 6.43
N LEU A 89 2.75 -17.04 7.61
CA LEU A 89 4.16 -16.97 8.05
C LEU A 89 4.77 -18.35 8.28
N GLU A 90 4.00 -19.30 8.81
CA GLU A 90 4.46 -20.69 8.93
C GLU A 90 4.70 -21.33 7.56
N ALA A 91 3.82 -21.10 6.60
CA ALA A 91 4.02 -21.59 5.23
C ALA A 91 5.26 -20.97 4.59
N ALA A 92 5.48 -19.67 4.78
CA ALA A 92 6.66 -18.97 4.28
C ALA A 92 7.96 -19.47 4.94
N LYS A 93 7.95 -19.80 6.24
CA LYS A 93 9.09 -20.44 6.93
C LYS A 93 9.43 -21.82 6.37
N LYS A 94 8.39 -22.62 6.08
CA LYS A 94 8.59 -23.98 5.54
C LYS A 94 9.06 -23.97 4.08
N GLN A 95 8.74 -22.92 3.34
CA GLN A 95 9.03 -22.79 1.91
C GLN A 95 9.56 -21.39 1.58
N PRO A 96 10.79 -21.04 1.98
CA PRO A 96 11.37 -19.71 1.73
C PRO A 96 11.33 -19.34 0.24
N GLY A 97 10.89 -18.12 -0.08
CA GLY A 97 10.81 -17.62 -1.44
C GLY A 97 9.75 -18.27 -2.34
N LYS A 98 8.89 -19.18 -1.83
CA LYS A 98 7.83 -19.82 -2.62
C LYS A 98 6.51 -19.07 -2.55
N ILE A 99 6.17 -18.53 -1.39
CA ILE A 99 4.95 -17.74 -1.23
C ILE A 99 5.14 -16.38 -1.90
N SER A 100 4.25 -16.05 -2.82
CA SER A 100 4.30 -14.79 -3.55
C SER A 100 3.53 -13.68 -2.82
N ALA A 101 4.20 -12.57 -2.54
CA ALA A 101 3.60 -11.37 -1.97
C ALA A 101 3.65 -10.22 -2.97
N CYS A 102 2.57 -9.49 -3.13
CA CYS A 102 2.53 -8.38 -4.08
C CYS A 102 2.32 -7.00 -3.45
N THR A 103 2.77 -6.01 -4.19
CA THR A 103 2.74 -4.58 -3.85
C THR A 103 2.28 -3.74 -5.03
N THR A 104 1.98 -2.48 -4.79
CA THR A 104 1.67 -1.47 -5.82
C THR A 104 2.90 -0.78 -6.41
N GLY A 105 4.11 -1.26 -6.10
CA GLY A 105 5.36 -0.77 -6.69
C GLY A 105 6.58 -0.93 -5.80
N ILE A 106 7.75 -0.78 -6.39
CA ILE A 106 9.03 -0.82 -5.67
C ILE A 106 9.12 0.38 -4.73
N LEU A 107 9.50 0.14 -3.47
CA LEU A 107 9.61 1.13 -2.40
C LEU A 107 8.30 1.87 -2.06
N SER A 108 7.15 1.32 -2.46
CA SER A 108 5.87 1.72 -1.90
C SER A 108 5.79 1.34 -0.41
N ASP A 109 4.81 1.91 0.30
CA ASP A 109 4.48 1.52 1.67
C ASP A 109 4.23 0.00 1.80
N ASP A 110 3.55 -0.60 0.83
CA ASP A 110 3.34 -2.05 0.75
C ASP A 110 4.66 -2.83 0.68
N HIS A 111 5.60 -2.38 -0.17
CA HIS A 111 6.91 -3.03 -0.28
C HIS A 111 7.69 -2.93 1.02
N LEU A 112 7.72 -1.77 1.64
CA LEU A 112 8.36 -1.58 2.93
C LEU A 112 7.73 -2.47 4.01
N ALA A 113 6.39 -2.61 4.01
CA ALA A 113 5.69 -3.49 4.94
C ALA A 113 6.08 -4.97 4.75
N ILE A 114 6.26 -5.43 3.50
CA ILE A 114 6.77 -6.79 3.23
C ILE A 114 8.18 -6.95 3.78
N LEU A 115 9.09 -6.02 3.49
CA LEU A 115 10.49 -6.11 3.94
C LEU A 115 10.59 -6.14 5.47
N MET A 116 9.84 -5.28 6.15
CA MET A 116 9.78 -5.25 7.62
C MET A 116 9.18 -6.54 8.19
N MET A 117 8.14 -7.09 7.55
CA MET A 117 7.54 -8.36 7.97
C MET A 117 8.51 -9.53 7.77
N GLN A 118 9.22 -9.56 6.64
CA GLN A 118 10.25 -10.59 6.39
C GLN A 118 11.34 -10.58 7.48
N GLU A 119 11.80 -9.39 7.84
CA GLU A 119 12.80 -9.23 8.88
C GLU A 119 12.28 -9.64 10.26
N ALA A 120 11.09 -9.16 10.64
CA ALA A 120 10.50 -9.43 11.96
C ALA A 120 10.12 -10.89 12.15
N ALA A 121 9.57 -11.54 11.14
CA ALA A 121 9.12 -12.92 11.19
C ALA A 121 10.20 -13.94 10.76
N LYS A 122 11.34 -13.48 10.24
CA LYS A 122 12.40 -14.32 9.66
C LYS A 122 11.88 -15.25 8.58
N VAL A 123 11.16 -14.67 7.62
CA VAL A 123 10.58 -15.36 6.46
C VAL A 123 11.06 -14.71 5.17
N GLU A 124 10.89 -15.40 4.05
CA GLU A 124 11.19 -14.89 2.72
C GLU A 124 9.98 -15.07 1.80
N PHE A 125 9.51 -13.97 1.20
CA PHE A 125 8.49 -13.94 0.16
C PHE A 125 9.10 -13.72 -1.22
N ARG A 126 8.49 -14.27 -2.25
CA ARG A 126 8.75 -13.87 -3.62
C ARG A 126 7.95 -12.62 -3.93
N ILE A 127 8.61 -11.48 -3.97
CA ILE A 127 7.94 -10.18 -4.14
C ILE A 127 7.60 -9.95 -5.62
N VAL A 128 6.35 -9.53 -5.88
CA VAL A 128 5.81 -9.18 -7.20
C VAL A 128 5.27 -7.75 -7.15
N HIS A 129 5.80 -6.88 -8.01
CA HIS A 129 5.37 -5.50 -8.10
C HIS A 129 4.37 -5.31 -9.24
N PHE A 130 3.26 -4.64 -8.96
CA PHE A 130 2.28 -4.20 -9.95
C PHE A 130 2.29 -2.67 -10.06
N ASP A 131 1.78 -2.14 -11.16
CA ASP A 131 1.72 -0.67 -11.39
C ASP A 131 0.51 0.00 -10.71
N GLY A 132 -0.22 -0.72 -9.86
CA GLY A 132 -1.36 -0.17 -9.11
C GLY A 132 -2.30 -1.23 -8.55
N GLY A 133 -3.18 -0.81 -7.64
CA GLY A 133 -4.07 -1.70 -6.87
C GLY A 133 -5.04 -2.54 -7.71
N ALA A 134 -5.50 -2.04 -8.87
CA ALA A 134 -6.39 -2.82 -9.74
C ALA A 134 -5.70 -4.07 -10.30
N GLN A 135 -4.43 -3.96 -10.72
CA GLN A 135 -3.64 -5.08 -11.22
C GLN A 135 -3.26 -6.04 -10.08
N GLN A 136 -2.90 -5.48 -8.91
CA GLN A 136 -2.63 -6.25 -7.70
C GLN A 136 -3.85 -7.11 -7.31
N LEU A 137 -5.04 -6.50 -7.24
CA LEU A 137 -6.29 -7.20 -6.94
C LEU A 137 -6.56 -8.33 -7.96
N ALA A 138 -6.43 -8.04 -9.26
CA ALA A 138 -6.62 -9.04 -10.30
C ALA A 138 -5.63 -10.19 -10.19
N GLY A 139 -4.38 -9.91 -9.83
CA GLY A 139 -3.32 -10.91 -9.63
C GLY A 139 -3.65 -11.90 -8.51
N VAL A 140 -4.14 -11.41 -7.35
CA VAL A 140 -4.52 -12.26 -6.22
C VAL A 140 -5.83 -13.01 -6.51
N MET A 141 -6.84 -12.32 -7.06
CA MET A 141 -8.11 -12.94 -7.41
C MET A 141 -7.96 -14.05 -8.45
N GLY A 142 -7.04 -13.86 -9.41
CA GLY A 142 -6.69 -14.85 -10.43
C GLY A 142 -5.82 -16.01 -9.93
N GLY A 143 -5.36 -15.97 -8.67
CA GLY A 143 -4.47 -16.99 -8.11
C GLY A 143 -3.03 -16.95 -8.65
N HIS A 144 -2.62 -15.83 -9.25
CA HIS A 144 -1.25 -15.63 -9.75
C HIS A 144 -0.27 -15.21 -8.65
N VAL A 145 -0.81 -14.67 -7.55
CA VAL A 145 -0.09 -14.25 -6.34
C VAL A 145 -0.88 -14.68 -5.11
N ASP A 146 -0.16 -15.09 -4.07
CA ASP A 146 -0.76 -15.70 -2.87
C ASP A 146 -1.32 -14.68 -1.88
N VAL A 147 -0.61 -13.58 -1.66
CA VAL A 147 -0.93 -12.55 -0.65
C VAL A 147 -0.65 -11.16 -1.20
N ALA A 148 -1.47 -10.19 -0.79
CA ALA A 148 -1.22 -8.78 -1.05
C ALA A 148 -0.93 -8.02 0.24
N PHE A 149 -0.04 -7.05 0.12
CA PHE A 149 0.13 -5.95 1.05
C PHE A 149 -0.41 -4.71 0.35
N ASP A 150 -1.35 -4.02 0.98
CA ASP A 150 -2.13 -2.92 0.39
C ASP A 150 -2.70 -2.06 1.54
N ASN A 151 -3.58 -1.13 1.25
CA ASN A 151 -4.23 -0.29 2.26
C ASN A 151 -5.68 -0.75 2.54
N VAL A 152 -6.16 -0.50 3.76
CA VAL A 152 -7.54 -0.82 4.18
C VAL A 152 -8.56 -0.17 3.25
N GLY A 153 -8.34 1.09 2.88
CA GLY A 153 -9.25 1.86 2.04
C GLY A 153 -9.54 1.21 0.70
N SER A 154 -8.54 0.53 0.12
CA SER A 154 -8.63 -0.11 -1.20
C SER A 154 -9.58 -1.31 -1.22
N VAL A 155 -9.62 -2.11 -0.15
CA VAL A 155 -10.23 -3.45 -0.18
C VAL A 155 -11.23 -3.75 0.94
N SER A 156 -11.48 -2.81 1.86
CA SER A 156 -12.34 -3.01 3.03
C SER A 156 -13.73 -3.58 2.69
N LYS A 157 -14.38 -3.10 1.64
CA LYS A 157 -15.70 -3.60 1.20
C LYS A 157 -15.65 -5.07 0.77
N ARG A 158 -14.56 -5.50 0.13
CA ARG A 158 -14.36 -6.90 -0.30
C ARG A 158 -14.02 -7.82 0.87
N ILE A 159 -13.34 -7.31 1.90
CA ILE A 159 -13.14 -8.02 3.16
C ILE A 159 -14.50 -8.22 3.86
N GLN A 160 -15.31 -7.16 3.93
CA GLN A 160 -16.65 -7.23 4.54
C GLN A 160 -17.59 -8.21 3.83
N SER A 161 -17.51 -8.32 2.51
CA SER A 161 -18.30 -9.27 1.72
C SER A 161 -17.78 -10.71 1.77
N GLY A 162 -16.57 -10.94 2.32
CA GLY A 162 -15.92 -12.26 2.34
C GLY A 162 -15.25 -12.67 1.03
N GLU A 163 -15.26 -11.81 0.00
CA GLU A 163 -14.53 -12.03 -1.25
C GLU A 163 -13.02 -12.12 -1.01
N LEU A 164 -12.53 -11.30 -0.08
CA LEU A 164 -11.15 -11.30 0.41
C LEU A 164 -11.13 -11.60 1.91
N ARG A 165 -9.98 -12.04 2.41
CA ARG A 165 -9.71 -12.22 3.83
C ARG A 165 -8.57 -11.34 4.26
N GLY A 166 -8.82 -10.41 5.22
CA GLY A 166 -7.80 -9.68 5.92
C GLY A 166 -7.11 -10.57 6.96
N LEU A 167 -5.79 -10.57 6.96
CA LEU A 167 -4.97 -11.34 7.90
C LEU A 167 -4.45 -10.47 9.04
N ALA A 168 -4.01 -9.25 8.72
CA ALA A 168 -3.59 -8.26 9.73
C ALA A 168 -3.61 -6.84 9.18
N VAL A 169 -3.94 -5.89 10.01
CA VAL A 169 -3.79 -4.45 9.78
C VAL A 169 -2.41 -4.03 10.29
N THR A 170 -1.65 -3.27 9.50
CA THR A 170 -0.32 -2.77 9.91
C THR A 170 -0.45 -1.42 10.61
N ASP A 171 -1.10 -1.43 11.77
CA ASP A 171 -1.29 -0.25 12.62
C ASP A 171 -1.25 -0.65 14.11
N ASN A 172 -1.25 0.35 14.98
CA ASN A 172 -1.35 0.18 16.43
C ASN A 172 -2.75 -0.19 16.89
N GLU A 173 -3.78 0.20 16.14
CA GLU A 173 -5.18 -0.01 16.44
C GLU A 173 -5.90 -0.66 15.27
N ARG A 174 -6.97 -1.42 15.57
CA ARG A 174 -7.80 -2.02 14.52
C ARG A 174 -8.53 -0.94 13.72
N SER A 175 -8.61 -1.15 12.42
CA SER A 175 -9.39 -0.26 11.56
C SER A 175 -10.90 -0.46 11.78
N LYS A 176 -11.63 0.65 11.94
CA LYS A 176 -13.10 0.65 12.02
C LYS A 176 -13.79 0.06 10.79
N PHE A 177 -13.10 0.04 9.66
CA PHE A 177 -13.62 -0.52 8.41
C PHE A 177 -13.48 -2.04 8.33
N VAL A 178 -12.56 -2.64 9.09
CA VAL A 178 -12.33 -4.08 9.18
C VAL A 178 -12.09 -4.50 10.64
N PRO A 179 -13.06 -4.27 11.55
CA PRO A 179 -12.85 -4.38 13.01
C PRO A 179 -12.51 -5.81 13.47
N ASN A 180 -12.83 -6.81 12.65
CA ASN A 180 -12.54 -8.21 12.98
C ASN A 180 -11.11 -8.64 12.58
N VAL A 181 -10.38 -7.80 11.84
CA VAL A 181 -9.00 -8.09 11.46
C VAL A 181 -8.06 -7.58 12.55
N PRO A 182 -7.20 -8.45 13.14
CA PRO A 182 -6.27 -8.04 14.18
C PRO A 182 -5.18 -7.12 13.63
N THR A 183 -4.53 -6.37 14.50
CA THR A 183 -3.33 -5.62 14.12
C THR A 183 -2.08 -6.51 14.15
N THR A 184 -1.04 -6.12 13.41
CA THR A 184 0.29 -6.76 13.51
C THR A 184 0.82 -6.69 14.93
N LYS A 185 0.55 -5.58 15.65
CA LYS A 185 0.93 -5.40 17.05
C LYS A 185 0.26 -6.42 17.99
N GLU A 186 -1.04 -6.68 17.83
CA GLU A 186 -1.77 -7.72 18.59
C GLU A 186 -1.19 -9.11 18.34
N LEU A 187 -0.60 -9.33 17.17
CA LEU A 187 0.04 -10.58 16.77
C LEU A 187 1.54 -10.65 17.13
N GLY A 188 2.06 -9.65 17.87
CA GLY A 188 3.43 -9.63 18.36
C GLY A 188 4.45 -9.02 17.41
N PHE A 189 4.02 -8.34 16.35
CA PHE A 189 4.91 -7.66 15.40
C PHE A 189 4.83 -6.14 15.58
N THR A 190 5.98 -5.49 15.70
CA THR A 190 6.06 -4.01 15.85
C THR A 190 6.13 -3.28 14.51
N THR A 191 5.98 -3.99 13.41
CA THR A 191 5.97 -3.44 12.05
C THR A 191 4.68 -2.65 11.83
N VAL A 192 4.78 -1.34 11.97
CA VAL A 192 3.69 -0.42 11.70
C VAL A 192 4.08 0.46 10.53
N ILE A 193 3.39 0.28 9.41
CA ILE A 193 3.44 1.21 8.28
C ILE A 193 2.02 1.58 7.93
N SER A 194 1.71 2.86 8.06
CA SER A 194 0.50 3.48 7.53
C SER A 194 0.89 4.38 6.38
N SER A 195 0.07 4.48 5.37
CA SER A 195 0.19 5.55 4.40
C SER A 195 -0.60 6.77 4.84
N SER A 196 -0.13 7.95 4.47
CA SER A 196 -0.84 9.20 4.66
C SER A 196 -0.83 10.03 3.36
N THR A 197 -1.92 10.74 3.14
CA THR A 197 -2.10 11.55 1.92
C THR A 197 -2.64 12.92 2.25
#